data_31ed69c6065263eb17a3847ac57c810d
#
_entry.id   31ed69c6065263eb17a3847ac57c810d
#
_cell.length_a   1.000
_cell.length_b   1.000
_cell.length_c   1.000
_cell.angle_alpha   90.00
_cell.angle_beta   90.00
_cell.angle_gamma   90.00
#
_symmetry.space_group_name_H-M   'P 1'
#
loop_
_entity.id
_entity.type
_entity.pdbx_description
1 polymer ?
#
loop_
_entity_poly.entity_id
_entity_poly.type
_entity_poly.pdbx_seq_one_letter_code
_entity_poly.pdbx_strand_id
1 'polypeptide(L)'
;MESFIKSCKTSVIILELSLFFQENICMAQQNLIQERRQKILDYITERSKADLAELSEAFNTTEATIRRDLIELEKTKLIVRTHGGAIRNELKKAIWQTSSLRNRLERNKEQKERIAQFASTLIHDDKSIILDGGSSTQILAPYINEKRNMLCVTNSPDIVDILLEGETNHIIQVGGEMTRDTHQATGPDAEAHIRKYYVDKCIIGITGIDPDEGCYAAVLSEASLKKTMVDHARECIVLVDGSKFSRKAFCLALEIEDIDVVVTDASAPKESVEKLRTRGIQVYVV
;
A
#
# COMPACT_ATOMS: atom_id res chain seq x y z
N MET A 1 -49.64 -31.86 -22.94
CA MET A 1 -48.23 -31.66 -23.25
C MET A 1 -47.74 -30.29 -22.75
N GLU A 2 -48.45 -29.19 -22.95
CA GLU A 2 -48.05 -27.84 -22.47
C GLU A 2 -47.92 -27.70 -20.94
N SER A 3 -48.80 -28.36 -20.17
CA SER A 3 -48.75 -28.32 -18.69
C SER A 3 -47.48 -29.01 -18.12
N PHE A 4 -47.00 -30.05 -18.78
CA PHE A 4 -45.78 -30.77 -18.37
C PHE A 4 -44.52 -29.96 -18.66
N ILE A 5 -44.50 -29.24 -19.79
CA ILE A 5 -43.37 -28.36 -20.17
C ILE A 5 -43.27 -27.14 -19.25
N LYS A 6 -44.43 -26.57 -18.83
CA LYS A 6 -44.45 -25.48 -17.84
C LYS A 6 -43.94 -25.92 -16.47
N SER A 7 -44.33 -27.09 -15.97
CA SER A 7 -43.88 -27.64 -14.70
C SER A 7 -42.37 -27.90 -14.71
N CYS A 8 -41.80 -28.41 -15.81
CA CYS A 8 -40.38 -28.69 -15.94
C CYS A 8 -39.54 -27.39 -15.97
N LYS A 9 -40.00 -26.35 -16.67
CA LYS A 9 -39.33 -25.04 -16.70
C LYS A 9 -39.31 -24.37 -15.32
N THR A 10 -40.39 -24.44 -14.57
CA THR A 10 -40.47 -23.87 -13.21
C THR A 10 -39.51 -24.58 -12.25
N SER A 11 -39.38 -25.90 -12.35
CA SER A 11 -38.45 -26.69 -11.52
C SER A 11 -37.00 -26.37 -11.84
N VAL A 12 -36.61 -26.13 -13.08
CA VAL A 12 -35.27 -25.74 -13.49
C VAL A 12 -34.92 -24.35 -12.96
N ILE A 13 -35.83 -23.37 -13.08
CA ILE A 13 -35.63 -22.02 -12.57
C ILE A 13 -35.44 -22.00 -11.04
N ILE A 14 -36.24 -22.81 -10.32
CA ILE A 14 -36.09 -22.93 -8.85
C ILE A 14 -34.75 -23.54 -8.48
N LEU A 15 -34.26 -24.51 -9.24
CA LEU A 15 -32.96 -25.13 -9.02
C LEU A 15 -31.79 -24.14 -9.26
N GLU A 16 -31.87 -23.39 -10.36
CA GLU A 16 -30.88 -22.34 -10.68
C GLU A 16 -30.83 -21.22 -9.62
N LEU A 17 -32.00 -20.75 -9.18
CA LEU A 17 -32.10 -19.77 -8.09
C LEU A 17 -31.51 -20.33 -6.77
N SER A 18 -31.79 -21.59 -6.45
CA SER A 18 -31.28 -22.26 -5.25
C SER A 18 -29.72 -22.35 -5.29
N LEU A 19 -29.16 -22.72 -6.44
CA LEU A 19 -27.71 -22.78 -6.64
C LEU A 19 -27.07 -21.38 -6.53
N PHE A 20 -27.66 -20.39 -7.17
CA PHE A 20 -27.22 -19.00 -7.10
C PHE A 20 -27.22 -18.45 -5.66
N PHE A 21 -28.26 -18.74 -4.88
CA PHE A 21 -28.32 -18.37 -3.45
C PHE A 21 -27.29 -19.10 -2.62
N GLN A 22 -27.06 -20.40 -2.86
CA GLN A 22 -26.03 -21.18 -2.17
C GLN A 22 -24.62 -20.66 -2.47
N GLU A 23 -24.32 -20.32 -3.72
CA GLU A 23 -23.03 -19.75 -4.11
C GLU A 23 -22.79 -18.39 -3.45
N ASN A 24 -23.77 -17.50 -3.43
CA ASN A 24 -23.66 -16.20 -2.77
C ASN A 24 -23.49 -16.32 -1.25
N ILE A 25 -24.18 -17.24 -0.59
CA ILE A 25 -24.01 -17.51 0.85
C ILE A 25 -22.61 -18.06 1.11
N CYS A 26 -22.11 -18.97 0.26
CA CYS A 26 -20.77 -19.52 0.39
C CYS A 26 -19.69 -18.46 0.21
N MET A 27 -19.82 -17.57 -0.79
CA MET A 27 -18.91 -16.45 -0.99
C MET A 27 -18.91 -15.45 0.17
N ALA A 28 -20.08 -15.12 0.71
CA ALA A 28 -20.20 -14.24 1.87
C ALA A 28 -19.54 -14.86 3.12
N GLN A 29 -19.71 -16.15 3.36
CA GLN A 29 -19.05 -16.86 4.46
C GLN A 29 -17.52 -16.93 4.28
N GLN A 30 -17.04 -17.15 3.06
CA GLN A 30 -15.60 -17.15 2.78
C GLN A 30 -14.98 -15.77 3.02
N ASN A 31 -15.65 -14.68 2.64
CA ASN A 31 -15.19 -13.33 2.90
C ASN A 31 -15.08 -13.04 4.40
N LEU A 32 -16.08 -13.40 5.21
CA LEU A 32 -16.03 -13.25 6.67
C LEU A 32 -14.90 -14.04 7.32
N ILE A 33 -14.60 -15.24 6.82
CA ILE A 33 -13.47 -16.04 7.30
C ILE A 33 -12.14 -15.37 6.95
N GLN A 34 -12.00 -14.84 5.74
CA GLN A 34 -10.77 -14.15 5.32
C GLN A 34 -10.55 -12.85 6.12
N GLU A 35 -11.59 -12.06 6.34
CA GLU A 35 -11.51 -10.87 7.18
C GLU A 35 -11.09 -11.21 8.61
N ARG A 36 -11.65 -12.24 9.22
CA ARG A 36 -11.26 -12.69 10.55
C ARG A 36 -9.79 -13.11 10.57
N ARG A 37 -9.33 -13.91 9.61
CA ARG A 37 -7.94 -14.35 9.49
C ARG A 37 -6.99 -13.19 9.35
N GLN A 38 -7.35 -12.18 8.55
CA GLN A 38 -6.53 -10.99 8.42
C GLN A 38 -6.40 -10.24 9.76
N LYS A 39 -7.50 -10.04 10.47
CA LYS A 39 -7.49 -9.40 11.80
C LYS A 39 -6.67 -10.19 12.82
N ILE A 40 -6.73 -11.52 12.80
CA ILE A 40 -5.90 -12.38 13.65
C ILE A 40 -4.41 -12.20 13.32
N LEU A 41 -4.07 -12.15 12.05
CA LEU A 41 -2.69 -11.92 11.59
C LEU A 41 -2.17 -10.55 12.06
N ASP A 42 -2.97 -9.51 11.91
CA ASP A 42 -2.63 -8.14 12.34
C ASP A 42 -2.41 -8.10 13.86
N TYR A 43 -3.29 -8.74 14.63
CA TYR A 43 -3.19 -8.84 16.09
C TYR A 43 -1.89 -9.51 16.54
N ILE A 44 -1.54 -10.66 15.94
CA ILE A 44 -0.27 -11.37 16.23
C ILE A 44 0.93 -10.53 15.78
N THR A 45 0.82 -9.85 14.65
CA THR A 45 1.90 -9.03 14.11
C THR A 45 2.21 -7.84 15.00
N GLU A 46 1.21 -7.18 15.56
CA GLU A 46 1.39 -6.04 16.48
C GLU A 46 1.99 -6.45 17.82
N ARG A 47 1.52 -7.56 18.38
CA ARG A 47 1.94 -8.05 19.70
C ARG A 47 3.12 -9.01 19.70
N SER A 48 3.58 -9.40 18.52
CA SER A 48 4.64 -10.40 18.30
C SER A 48 4.26 -11.84 18.70
N LYS A 49 3.28 -12.03 19.56
CA LYS A 49 2.71 -13.32 19.99
C LYS A 49 1.28 -13.16 20.46
N ALA A 50 0.49 -14.22 20.35
CA ALA A 50 -0.82 -14.33 21.01
C ALA A 50 -1.11 -15.79 21.31
N ASP A 51 -1.80 -16.06 22.42
CA ASP A 51 -2.25 -17.42 22.76
C ASP A 51 -3.69 -17.69 22.27
N LEU A 52 -4.10 -18.98 22.32
CA LEU A 52 -5.40 -19.40 21.79
C LEU A 52 -6.56 -18.81 22.60
N ALA A 53 -6.42 -18.68 23.92
CA ALA A 53 -7.46 -18.14 24.77
C ALA A 53 -7.65 -16.65 24.50
N GLU A 54 -6.55 -15.89 24.44
CA GLU A 54 -6.52 -14.47 24.08
C GLU A 54 -7.18 -14.20 22.72
N LEU A 55 -6.83 -14.98 21.70
CA LEU A 55 -7.42 -14.85 20.35
C LEU A 55 -8.90 -15.26 20.34
N SER A 56 -9.27 -16.31 21.08
CA SER A 56 -10.64 -16.77 21.21
C SER A 56 -11.55 -15.69 21.82
N GLU A 57 -11.08 -15.00 22.84
CA GLU A 57 -11.77 -13.88 23.48
C GLU A 57 -11.83 -12.65 22.58
N ALA A 58 -10.70 -12.22 22.04
CA ALA A 58 -10.58 -11.02 21.19
C ALA A 58 -11.46 -11.08 19.92
N PHE A 59 -11.63 -12.27 19.36
CA PHE A 59 -12.41 -12.48 18.13
C PHE A 59 -13.78 -13.13 18.36
N ASN A 60 -14.19 -13.28 19.61
CA ASN A 60 -15.48 -13.85 20.03
C ASN A 60 -15.80 -15.16 19.29
N THR A 61 -14.84 -16.09 19.29
CA THR A 61 -14.94 -17.40 18.62
C THR A 61 -14.30 -18.50 19.45
N THR A 62 -14.47 -19.76 19.06
CA THR A 62 -13.90 -20.87 19.82
C THR A 62 -12.41 -21.10 19.52
N GLU A 63 -11.63 -21.61 20.50
CA GLU A 63 -10.24 -21.99 20.27
C GLU A 63 -10.07 -22.97 19.10
N ALA A 64 -11.05 -23.86 18.88
CA ALA A 64 -11.03 -24.78 17.74
C ALA A 64 -11.09 -24.04 16.38
N THR A 65 -11.85 -22.95 16.32
CA THR A 65 -11.91 -22.09 15.13
C THR A 65 -10.60 -21.34 14.96
N ILE A 66 -10.06 -20.76 16.05
CA ILE A 66 -8.76 -20.09 16.03
C ILE A 66 -7.65 -21.06 15.57
N ARG A 67 -7.62 -22.28 16.06
CA ARG A 67 -6.63 -23.29 15.62
C ARG A 67 -6.68 -23.53 14.12
N ARG A 68 -7.88 -23.65 13.54
CA ARG A 68 -8.05 -23.80 12.08
C ARG A 68 -7.56 -22.56 11.32
N ASP A 69 -7.88 -21.37 11.83
CA ASP A 69 -7.43 -20.13 11.21
C ASP A 69 -5.92 -19.98 11.29
N LEU A 70 -5.28 -20.33 12.41
CA LEU A 70 -3.82 -20.33 12.57
C LEU A 70 -3.13 -21.37 11.66
N ILE A 71 -3.74 -22.52 11.38
CA ILE A 71 -3.21 -23.50 10.42
C ILE A 71 -3.16 -22.89 9.01
N GLU A 72 -4.21 -22.18 8.60
CA GLU A 72 -4.25 -21.55 7.30
C GLU A 72 -3.29 -20.33 7.22
N LEU A 73 -3.21 -19.54 8.29
CA LEU A 73 -2.28 -18.43 8.39
C LEU A 73 -0.81 -18.86 8.40
N GLU A 74 -0.49 -20.01 9.01
CA GLU A 74 0.88 -20.57 8.99
C GLU A 74 1.36 -20.89 7.57
N LYS A 75 0.45 -21.26 6.63
CA LYS A 75 0.78 -21.47 5.23
C LYS A 75 1.32 -20.20 4.55
N THR A 76 0.95 -19.03 5.05
CA THR A 76 1.48 -17.74 4.60
C THR A 76 2.93 -17.54 5.05
N LYS A 77 3.39 -18.33 6.02
CA LYS A 77 4.71 -18.24 6.67
C LYS A 77 4.94 -16.90 7.41
N LEU A 78 3.91 -16.10 7.65
CA LEU A 78 4.00 -14.85 8.41
C LEU A 78 3.95 -15.09 9.92
N ILE A 79 3.39 -16.21 10.33
CA ILE A 79 3.37 -16.68 11.71
C ILE A 79 3.96 -18.09 11.82
N VAL A 80 4.37 -18.44 13.02
CA VAL A 80 4.75 -19.81 13.42
C VAL A 80 3.83 -20.21 14.57
N ARG A 81 3.14 -21.34 14.42
CA ARG A 81 2.30 -21.86 15.51
C ARG A 81 3.15 -22.43 16.64
N THR A 82 2.69 -22.21 17.86
CA THR A 82 3.21 -22.81 19.08
C THR A 82 2.18 -23.78 19.66
N HIS A 83 2.55 -24.53 20.71
CA HIS A 83 1.60 -25.43 21.38
C HIS A 83 0.35 -24.74 21.93
N GLY A 84 0.45 -23.45 22.33
CA GLY A 84 -0.63 -22.69 22.94
C GLY A 84 -1.14 -21.50 22.13
N GLY A 85 -0.64 -21.27 20.89
CA GLY A 85 -1.03 -20.10 20.11
C GLY A 85 -0.18 -19.92 18.85
N ALA A 86 0.23 -18.69 18.59
CA ALA A 86 1.13 -18.36 17.48
C ALA A 86 2.05 -17.20 17.84
N ILE A 87 3.22 -17.19 17.22
CA ILE A 87 4.19 -16.09 17.26
C ILE A 87 4.43 -15.57 15.85
N ARG A 88 4.75 -14.31 15.75
CA ARG A 88 5.19 -13.72 14.48
C ARG A 88 6.48 -14.40 14.01
N ASN A 89 6.56 -14.71 12.73
CA ASN A 89 7.78 -15.26 12.14
C ASN A 89 8.82 -14.16 11.93
N GLU A 90 9.71 -13.97 12.89
CA GLU A 90 10.74 -12.93 12.87
C GLU A 90 11.72 -13.05 11.69
N LEU A 91 11.96 -14.27 11.19
CA LEU A 91 12.82 -14.49 10.02
C LEU A 91 12.23 -13.88 8.73
N LYS A 92 10.90 -13.80 8.63
CA LYS A 92 10.24 -13.12 7.51
C LYS A 92 10.01 -11.64 7.73
N LYS A 93 10.07 -11.16 8.98
CA LYS A 93 9.96 -9.72 9.28
C LYS A 93 11.05 -8.89 8.59
N ALA A 94 12.25 -9.45 8.44
CA ALA A 94 13.38 -8.77 7.81
C ALA A 94 13.31 -8.73 6.28
N ILE A 95 12.55 -9.64 5.64
CA ILE A 95 12.62 -9.83 4.18
C ILE A 95 11.35 -9.39 3.43
N TRP A 96 10.13 -9.50 4.03
CA TRP A 96 8.86 -9.40 3.27
C TRP A 96 7.67 -8.76 4.02
N GLN A 97 7.83 -7.71 4.83
CA GLN A 97 6.66 -6.99 5.37
C GLN A 97 6.32 -5.75 4.54
N THR A 98 5.82 -5.97 3.35
CA THR A 98 4.89 -5.04 2.73
C THR A 98 3.47 -5.43 3.17
N SER A 99 2.84 -4.64 4.01
CA SER A 99 1.38 -4.74 4.17
C SER A 99 0.74 -4.47 2.82
N SER A 100 -0.34 -5.19 2.48
CA SER A 100 -1.02 -4.98 1.20
C SER A 100 -1.35 -3.49 1.00
N LEU A 101 -1.37 -3.04 -0.24
CA LEU A 101 -1.70 -1.65 -0.57
C LEU A 101 -3.04 -1.22 0.06
N ARG A 102 -4.06 -2.10 0.04
CA ARG A 102 -5.36 -1.85 0.66
C ARG A 102 -5.24 -1.53 2.16
N ASN A 103 -4.49 -2.32 2.91
CA ASN A 103 -4.29 -2.07 4.35
C ASN A 103 -3.50 -0.78 4.60
N ARG A 104 -2.57 -0.45 3.70
CA ARG A 104 -1.81 0.81 3.78
C ARG A 104 -2.66 2.04 3.44
N LEU A 105 -3.65 1.92 2.56
CA LEU A 105 -4.59 3.00 2.22
C LEU A 105 -5.44 3.37 3.44
N GLU A 106 -5.97 2.38 4.15
CA GLU A 106 -6.82 2.61 5.33
C GLU A 106 -6.04 3.13 6.56
N ARG A 107 -4.78 2.71 6.69
CA ARG A 107 -3.96 3.11 7.84
C ARG A 107 -3.56 4.58 7.73
N ASN A 108 -3.83 5.38 8.79
CA ASN A 108 -3.55 6.82 8.87
C ASN A 108 -4.13 7.58 7.65
N LYS A 109 -5.35 7.23 7.24
CA LYS A 109 -5.98 7.76 6.04
C LYS A 109 -6.13 9.29 6.10
N GLU A 110 -6.66 9.81 7.21
CA GLU A 110 -6.85 11.25 7.42
C GLU A 110 -5.53 12.04 7.34
N GLN A 111 -4.45 11.50 7.91
CA GLN A 111 -3.13 12.12 7.84
C GLN A 111 -2.64 12.18 6.39
N LYS A 112 -2.77 11.07 5.65
CA LYS A 112 -2.37 11.02 4.25
C LYS A 112 -3.21 11.93 3.36
N GLU A 113 -4.49 12.09 3.65
CA GLU A 113 -5.36 13.03 2.95
C GLU A 113 -4.89 14.46 3.12
N ARG A 114 -4.57 14.89 4.36
CA ARG A 114 -3.99 16.23 4.59
C ARG A 114 -2.65 16.42 3.90
N ILE A 115 -1.77 15.42 4.00
CA ILE A 115 -0.47 15.41 3.32
C ILE A 115 -0.66 15.54 1.80
N ALA A 116 -1.55 14.76 1.20
CA ALA A 116 -1.82 14.78 -0.23
C ALA A 116 -2.42 16.12 -0.70
N GLN A 117 -3.39 16.63 0.04
CA GLN A 117 -4.00 17.94 -0.23
C GLN A 117 -2.96 19.06 -0.22
N PHE A 118 -2.08 19.09 0.78
CA PHE A 118 -1.01 20.08 0.82
C PHE A 118 0.00 19.84 -0.30
N ALA A 119 0.45 18.60 -0.52
CA ALA A 119 1.42 18.27 -1.56
C ALA A 119 0.94 18.69 -2.96
N SER A 120 -0.36 18.63 -3.22
CA SER A 120 -0.94 19.08 -4.48
C SER A 120 -0.73 20.59 -4.74
N THR A 121 -0.57 21.39 -3.70
CA THR A 121 -0.27 22.84 -3.84
C THR A 121 1.17 23.10 -4.30
N LEU A 122 2.07 22.14 -4.13
CA LEU A 122 3.47 22.20 -4.59
C LEU A 122 3.60 21.79 -6.09
N ILE A 123 2.51 21.32 -6.69
CA ILE A 123 2.45 20.86 -8.08
C ILE A 123 1.59 21.84 -8.88
N HIS A 124 2.16 22.41 -9.93
CA HIS A 124 1.50 23.41 -10.78
C HIS A 124 1.13 22.82 -12.13
N ASP A 125 0.23 23.48 -12.86
CA ASP A 125 -0.15 23.15 -14.23
C ASP A 125 1.07 23.12 -15.16
N ASP A 126 0.94 22.44 -16.30
CA ASP A 126 1.96 22.36 -17.35
C ASP A 126 3.31 21.79 -16.87
N LYS A 127 3.30 20.91 -15.85
CA LYS A 127 4.48 20.26 -15.28
C LYS A 127 4.55 18.78 -15.60
N SER A 128 5.78 18.26 -15.57
CA SER A 128 6.04 16.84 -15.65
C SER A 128 6.36 16.27 -14.27
N ILE A 129 5.76 15.12 -13.95
CA ILE A 129 5.96 14.46 -12.66
C ILE A 129 6.18 12.97 -12.82
N ILE A 130 7.00 12.39 -11.93
CA ILE A 130 6.98 10.96 -11.61
C ILE A 130 6.19 10.80 -10.32
N LEU A 131 5.17 9.94 -10.34
CA LEU A 131 4.35 9.60 -9.18
C LEU A 131 4.57 8.13 -8.84
N ASP A 132 5.34 7.88 -7.78
CA ASP A 132 5.65 6.54 -7.28
C ASP A 132 4.37 5.81 -6.82
N GLY A 133 4.31 4.51 -7.04
CA GLY A 133 3.21 3.69 -6.53
C GLY A 133 3.27 3.56 -5.01
N GLY A 134 2.18 3.88 -4.33
CA GLY A 134 2.09 3.75 -2.89
C GLY A 134 0.81 4.36 -2.33
N SER A 135 0.50 4.09 -1.07
CA SER A 135 -0.78 4.57 -0.51
C SER A 135 -0.87 6.10 -0.38
N SER A 136 0.23 6.79 -0.06
CA SER A 136 0.22 8.26 0.06
C SER A 136 0.13 8.94 -1.31
N THR A 137 0.84 8.41 -2.28
CA THR A 137 0.86 8.91 -3.66
C THR A 137 -0.43 8.57 -4.40
N GLN A 138 -1.05 7.41 -4.11
CA GLN A 138 -2.36 7.08 -4.65
C GLN A 138 -3.45 8.02 -4.12
N ILE A 139 -3.40 8.43 -2.85
CA ILE A 139 -4.31 9.43 -2.28
C ILE A 139 -4.08 10.82 -2.89
N LEU A 140 -2.85 11.13 -3.34
CA LEU A 140 -2.55 12.36 -4.07
C LEU A 140 -3.11 12.38 -5.49
N ALA A 141 -3.22 11.22 -6.16
CA ALA A 141 -3.56 11.15 -7.58
C ALA A 141 -4.86 11.89 -7.99
N PRO A 142 -5.99 11.86 -7.23
CA PRO A 142 -7.18 12.65 -7.55
C PRO A 142 -6.92 14.16 -7.62
N TYR A 143 -6.05 14.70 -6.78
CA TYR A 143 -5.69 16.13 -6.79
C TYR A 143 -4.84 16.52 -7.99
N ILE A 144 -4.16 15.56 -8.63
CA ILE A 144 -3.44 15.79 -9.90
C ILE A 144 -4.43 15.97 -11.05
N ASN A 145 -5.61 15.32 -10.99
CA ASN A 145 -6.67 15.52 -12.00
C ASN A 145 -7.29 16.93 -11.98
N GLU A 146 -7.11 17.67 -10.90
CA GLU A 146 -7.51 19.08 -10.82
C GLU A 146 -6.52 20.00 -11.58
N LYS A 147 -5.34 19.51 -11.94
CA LYS A 147 -4.31 20.21 -12.70
C LYS A 147 -4.52 19.99 -14.20
N ARG A 148 -3.95 20.90 -15.01
CA ARG A 148 -4.08 20.86 -16.47
C ARG A 148 -2.75 20.58 -17.15
N ASN A 149 -2.81 19.84 -18.25
CA ASN A 149 -1.68 19.58 -19.15
C ASN A 149 -0.46 18.95 -18.43
N MET A 150 -0.71 18.11 -17.41
CA MET A 150 0.36 17.42 -16.71
C MET A 150 0.89 16.26 -17.54
N LEU A 151 2.20 16.02 -17.48
CA LEU A 151 2.81 14.78 -17.93
C LEU A 151 3.11 13.93 -16.69
N CYS A 152 2.35 12.85 -16.50
CA CYS A 152 2.45 11.98 -15.34
C CYS A 152 3.05 10.63 -15.71
N VAL A 153 4.19 10.29 -15.13
CA VAL A 153 4.84 8.99 -15.26
C VAL A 153 4.61 8.23 -13.95
N THR A 154 4.08 7.02 -14.00
CA THR A 154 3.84 6.21 -12.79
C THR A 154 4.08 4.72 -13.04
N ASN A 155 4.54 4.03 -12.01
CA ASN A 155 4.72 2.57 -12.00
C ASN A 155 3.52 1.83 -11.36
N SER A 156 2.42 2.53 -11.05
CA SER A 156 1.22 1.96 -10.43
C SER A 156 0.03 1.98 -11.36
N PRO A 157 -0.52 0.82 -11.75
CA PRO A 157 -1.78 0.74 -12.49
C PRO A 157 -2.95 1.41 -11.77
N ASP A 158 -3.03 1.28 -10.44
CA ASP A 158 -4.11 1.90 -9.64
C ASP A 158 -4.07 3.43 -9.74
N ILE A 159 -2.88 4.02 -9.81
CA ILE A 159 -2.72 5.47 -10.03
C ILE A 159 -3.10 5.84 -11.47
N VAL A 160 -2.75 5.00 -12.45
CA VAL A 160 -3.15 5.21 -13.85
C VAL A 160 -4.67 5.27 -13.98
N ASP A 161 -5.38 4.31 -13.37
CA ASP A 161 -6.84 4.27 -13.40
C ASP A 161 -7.46 5.55 -12.83
N ILE A 162 -6.92 6.06 -11.71
CA ILE A 162 -7.38 7.34 -11.13
C ILE A 162 -7.07 8.52 -12.06
N LEU A 163 -5.86 8.59 -12.63
CA LEU A 163 -5.46 9.71 -13.46
C LEU A 163 -6.21 9.75 -14.80
N LEU A 164 -6.66 8.60 -15.31
CA LEU A 164 -7.47 8.50 -16.54
C LEU A 164 -8.88 9.08 -16.38
N GLU A 165 -9.35 9.32 -15.16
CA GLU A 165 -10.60 10.05 -14.92
C GLU A 165 -10.48 11.55 -15.25
N GLY A 166 -9.24 12.08 -15.33
CA GLY A 166 -8.96 13.46 -15.73
C GLY A 166 -8.94 13.64 -17.25
N GLU A 167 -9.29 14.84 -17.73
CA GLU A 167 -9.49 15.10 -19.17
C GLU A 167 -8.24 15.58 -19.91
N THR A 168 -7.27 16.20 -19.22
CA THR A 168 -6.20 16.99 -19.87
C THR A 168 -4.78 16.46 -19.64
N ASN A 169 -4.61 15.44 -18.81
CA ASN A 169 -3.30 14.94 -18.42
C ASN A 169 -2.80 13.83 -19.35
N HIS A 170 -1.50 13.85 -19.67
CA HIS A 170 -0.83 12.78 -20.36
C HIS A 170 -0.23 11.80 -19.37
N ILE A 171 -0.57 10.52 -19.51
CA ILE A 171 -0.19 9.49 -18.55
C ILE A 171 0.71 8.47 -19.23
N ILE A 172 1.86 8.21 -18.63
CA ILE A 172 2.81 7.19 -19.04
C ILE A 172 2.87 6.14 -17.94
N GLN A 173 2.41 4.94 -18.24
CA GLN A 173 2.55 3.80 -17.35
C GLN A 173 3.91 3.13 -17.56
N VAL A 174 4.66 3.01 -16.47
CA VAL A 174 5.92 2.25 -16.43
C VAL A 174 5.59 0.77 -16.33
N GLY A 175 6.09 -0.02 -17.25
CA GLY A 175 6.02 -1.49 -17.22
C GLY A 175 7.14 -2.08 -16.37
N GLY A 176 7.06 -3.39 -16.14
CA GLY A 176 8.06 -4.15 -15.37
C GLY A 176 7.44 -5.35 -14.65
N GLU A 177 8.15 -5.94 -13.71
CA GLU A 177 7.65 -7.01 -12.88
C GLU A 177 6.63 -6.49 -11.87
N MET A 178 5.42 -7.06 -11.89
CA MET A 178 4.31 -6.62 -11.01
C MET A 178 4.37 -7.28 -9.65
N THR A 179 4.42 -6.46 -8.60
CA THR A 179 4.37 -6.92 -7.21
C THR A 179 2.91 -7.01 -6.74
N ARG A 180 2.47 -8.20 -6.31
CA ARG A 180 1.08 -8.44 -5.89
C ARG A 180 0.61 -7.60 -4.70
N ASP A 181 1.48 -7.42 -3.69
CA ASP A 181 1.10 -6.76 -2.44
C ASP A 181 1.05 -5.24 -2.56
N THR A 182 1.82 -4.67 -3.48
CA THR A 182 1.97 -3.22 -3.64
C THR A 182 1.35 -2.68 -4.92
N HIS A 183 0.94 -3.56 -5.84
CA HIS A 183 0.41 -3.21 -7.17
C HIS A 183 1.31 -2.23 -7.91
N GLN A 184 2.62 -2.54 -7.92
CA GLN A 184 3.63 -1.69 -8.57
C GLN A 184 4.46 -2.49 -9.55
N ALA A 185 4.78 -1.88 -10.68
CA ALA A 185 5.82 -2.37 -11.57
C ALA A 185 7.19 -2.00 -10.99
N THR A 186 8.10 -2.97 -10.89
CA THR A 186 9.46 -2.81 -10.37
C THR A 186 10.46 -3.60 -11.22
N GLY A 187 11.73 -3.57 -10.85
CA GLY A 187 12.79 -4.34 -11.49
C GLY A 187 13.49 -3.60 -12.63
N PRO A 188 14.45 -4.26 -13.29
CA PRO A 188 15.33 -3.63 -14.28
C PRO A 188 14.61 -2.99 -15.48
N ASP A 189 13.50 -3.60 -15.93
CA ASP A 189 12.70 -3.07 -17.04
C ASP A 189 11.98 -1.78 -16.64
N ALA A 190 11.45 -1.71 -15.41
CA ALA A 190 10.84 -0.49 -14.87
C ALA A 190 11.87 0.63 -14.73
N GLU A 191 13.06 0.34 -14.21
CA GLU A 191 14.16 1.30 -14.12
C GLU A 191 14.60 1.79 -15.50
N ALA A 192 14.78 0.87 -16.46
CA ALA A 192 15.15 1.22 -17.84
C ALA A 192 14.09 2.09 -18.52
N HIS A 193 12.81 1.91 -18.14
CA HIS A 193 11.73 2.74 -18.65
C HIS A 193 11.77 4.16 -18.03
N ILE A 194 11.95 4.30 -16.72
CA ILE A 194 12.10 5.59 -16.04
C ILE A 194 13.27 6.39 -16.59
N ARG A 195 14.42 5.75 -16.84
CA ARG A 195 15.64 6.42 -17.40
C ARG A 195 15.43 7.13 -18.72
N LYS A 196 14.31 6.92 -19.41
CA LYS A 196 13.98 7.62 -20.65
C LYS A 196 13.40 9.03 -20.45
N TYR A 197 13.03 9.36 -19.21
CA TYR A 197 12.37 10.60 -18.88
C TYR A 197 13.21 11.42 -17.91
N TYR A 198 13.06 12.72 -17.94
CA TYR A 198 13.53 13.63 -16.91
C TYR A 198 12.41 14.62 -16.61
N VAL A 199 11.97 14.69 -15.37
CA VAL A 199 10.76 15.41 -14.98
C VAL A 199 11.04 16.58 -14.02
N ASP A 200 10.07 17.48 -13.84
CA ASP A 200 10.21 18.58 -12.91
C ASP A 200 10.19 18.11 -11.46
N LYS A 201 9.33 17.15 -11.10
CA LYS A 201 9.19 16.66 -9.73
C LYS A 201 9.01 15.15 -9.68
N CYS A 202 9.61 14.53 -8.68
CA CYS A 202 9.35 13.16 -8.30
C CYS A 202 8.66 13.13 -6.93
N ILE A 203 7.52 12.47 -6.85
CA ILE A 203 6.75 12.33 -5.60
C ILE A 203 6.83 10.89 -5.13
N ILE A 204 7.45 10.67 -3.97
CA ILE A 204 7.81 9.36 -3.45
C ILE A 204 7.05 9.04 -2.16
N GLY A 205 6.47 7.83 -2.12
CA GLY A 205 6.01 7.20 -0.89
C GLY A 205 7.10 6.31 -0.29
N ILE A 206 7.17 6.21 1.04
CA ILE A 206 8.22 5.47 1.75
C ILE A 206 7.67 4.53 2.82
N THR A 207 8.48 3.55 3.21
CA THR A 207 8.15 2.64 4.31
C THR A 207 8.61 3.17 5.66
N GLY A 208 9.71 3.93 5.69
CA GLY A 208 10.25 4.57 6.88
C GLY A 208 11.21 5.67 6.51
N ILE A 209 11.48 6.59 7.46
CA ILE A 209 12.46 7.65 7.34
C ILE A 209 13.29 7.74 8.63
N ASP A 210 14.60 7.82 8.46
CA ASP A 210 15.56 8.18 9.51
C ASP A 210 16.18 9.53 9.15
N PRO A 211 16.08 10.56 10.01
CA PRO A 211 16.58 11.90 9.68
C PRO A 211 18.09 11.99 9.49
N ASP A 212 18.83 10.99 9.94
CA ASP A 212 20.30 10.96 9.82
C ASP A 212 20.76 10.16 8.60
N GLU A 213 19.96 9.20 8.11
CA GLU A 213 20.37 8.29 7.04
C GLU A 213 19.57 8.46 5.75
N GLY A 214 18.23 8.67 5.83
CA GLY A 214 17.39 8.81 4.64
C GLY A 214 16.11 7.99 4.67
N CYS A 215 15.59 7.64 3.49
CA CYS A 215 14.32 6.95 3.30
C CYS A 215 14.49 5.47 3.00
N TYR A 216 13.60 4.66 3.57
CA TYR A 216 13.66 3.20 3.50
C TYR A 216 12.48 2.61 2.73
N ALA A 217 12.76 1.54 1.99
CA ALA A 217 11.78 0.66 1.36
C ALA A 217 11.86 -0.77 1.95
N ALA A 218 10.77 -1.52 1.84
CA ALA A 218 10.71 -2.88 2.36
C ALA A 218 11.39 -3.91 1.43
N VAL A 219 11.50 -3.60 0.14
CA VAL A 219 11.97 -4.49 -0.92
C VAL A 219 13.05 -3.80 -1.74
N LEU A 220 14.10 -4.55 -2.09
CA LEU A 220 15.24 -3.99 -2.82
C LEU A 220 14.84 -3.44 -4.21
N SER A 221 13.97 -4.12 -4.94
CA SER A 221 13.50 -3.65 -6.25
C SER A 221 12.70 -2.34 -6.17
N GLU A 222 11.95 -2.12 -5.08
CA GLU A 222 11.29 -0.84 -4.81
C GLU A 222 12.32 0.25 -4.48
N ALA A 223 13.31 -0.07 -3.66
CA ALA A 223 14.38 0.86 -3.28
C ALA A 223 15.17 1.34 -4.51
N SER A 224 15.60 0.41 -5.36
CA SER A 224 16.34 0.70 -6.59
C SER A 224 15.53 1.56 -7.56
N LEU A 225 14.25 1.23 -7.75
CA LEU A 225 13.37 1.99 -8.63
C LEU A 225 13.14 3.42 -8.10
N LYS A 226 12.92 3.60 -6.79
CA LYS A 226 12.77 4.93 -6.17
C LYS A 226 14.01 5.80 -6.38
N LYS A 227 15.20 5.23 -6.20
CA LYS A 227 16.45 5.94 -6.48
C LYS A 227 16.52 6.35 -7.95
N THR A 228 16.19 5.43 -8.87
CA THR A 228 16.14 5.75 -10.30
C THR A 228 15.12 6.86 -10.62
N MET A 229 13.95 6.87 -9.98
CA MET A 229 12.95 7.93 -10.14
C MET A 229 13.47 9.29 -9.69
N VAL A 230 14.13 9.35 -8.55
CA VAL A 230 14.68 10.59 -7.99
C VAL A 230 15.85 11.11 -8.83
N ASP A 231 16.75 10.25 -9.28
CA ASP A 231 17.87 10.62 -10.18
C ASP A 231 17.39 11.21 -11.52
N HIS A 232 16.12 10.99 -11.88
CA HIS A 232 15.52 11.47 -13.13
C HIS A 232 14.45 12.58 -12.91
N ALA A 233 14.58 13.30 -11.80
CA ALA A 233 13.75 14.47 -11.48
C ALA A 233 14.61 15.64 -11.00
N ARG A 234 14.07 16.85 -11.16
CA ARG A 234 14.73 18.06 -10.68
C ARG A 234 14.55 18.25 -9.18
N GLU A 235 13.42 17.80 -8.63
CA GLU A 235 13.05 17.96 -7.23
C GLU A 235 12.36 16.71 -6.71
N CYS A 236 12.80 16.23 -5.54
CA CYS A 236 12.25 15.07 -4.85
C CYS A 236 11.34 15.51 -3.69
N ILE A 237 10.07 15.12 -3.74
CA ILE A 237 9.08 15.34 -2.69
C ILE A 237 8.72 14.00 -2.04
N VAL A 238 9.02 13.86 -0.76
CA VAL A 238 8.67 12.67 0.03
C VAL A 238 7.38 12.91 0.81
N LEU A 239 6.40 12.03 0.63
CA LEU A 239 5.14 12.01 1.39
C LEU A 239 5.21 10.98 2.49
N VAL A 240 5.11 11.43 3.74
CA VAL A 240 5.34 10.56 4.91
C VAL A 240 4.46 10.93 6.10
N ASP A 241 3.67 9.99 6.62
CA ASP A 241 2.95 10.18 7.88
C ASP A 241 3.89 9.98 9.08
N GLY A 242 3.58 10.63 10.22
CA GLY A 242 4.44 10.63 11.41
C GLY A 242 4.77 9.24 11.97
N SER A 243 3.96 8.21 11.67
CA SER A 243 4.23 6.83 12.12
C SER A 243 5.42 6.17 11.42
N LYS A 244 5.98 6.82 10.40
CA LYS A 244 7.11 6.31 9.61
C LYS A 244 8.46 6.85 10.08
N PHE A 245 8.47 7.85 10.92
CA PHE A 245 9.69 8.42 11.47
C PHE A 245 10.40 7.43 12.41
N SER A 246 11.75 7.49 12.43
CA SER A 246 12.61 6.59 13.20
C SER A 246 12.36 5.11 12.94
N ARG A 247 11.75 4.79 11.77
CA ARG A 247 11.49 3.44 11.32
C ARG A 247 12.40 3.09 10.16
N LYS A 248 13.32 2.17 10.40
CA LYS A 248 14.14 1.57 9.35
C LYS A 248 13.41 0.37 8.76
N ALA A 249 13.45 0.23 7.44
CA ALA A 249 13.00 -0.95 6.73
C ALA A 249 14.22 -1.70 6.15
N PHE A 250 14.01 -2.71 5.33
CA PHE A 250 15.09 -3.60 4.90
C PHE A 250 16.14 -2.91 4.02
N CYS A 251 15.73 -2.00 3.15
CA CYS A 251 16.63 -1.33 2.21
C CYS A 251 16.59 0.18 2.38
N LEU A 252 17.75 0.83 2.46
CA LEU A 252 17.88 2.26 2.22
C LEU A 252 17.58 2.51 0.73
N ALA A 253 16.60 3.36 0.47
CA ALA A 253 16.15 3.68 -0.89
C ALA A 253 16.68 5.02 -1.37
N LEU A 254 16.69 6.02 -0.49
CA LEU A 254 17.19 7.38 -0.75
C LEU A 254 18.09 7.80 0.40
N GLU A 255 19.22 8.35 0.09
CA GLU A 255 20.04 9.06 1.07
C GLU A 255 19.39 10.40 1.43
N ILE A 256 19.82 11.01 2.51
CA ILE A 256 19.21 12.27 2.97
C ILE A 256 19.40 13.40 1.95
N GLU A 257 20.49 13.37 1.23
CA GLU A 257 20.91 14.32 0.19
C GLU A 257 20.05 14.21 -1.10
N ASP A 258 19.33 13.11 -1.25
CA ASP A 258 18.41 12.88 -2.38
C ASP A 258 17.05 13.58 -2.19
N ILE A 259 16.80 14.19 -1.04
CA ILE A 259 15.49 14.70 -0.62
C ILE A 259 15.50 16.23 -0.57
N ASP A 260 14.63 16.87 -1.34
CA ASP A 260 14.46 18.32 -1.31
C ASP A 260 13.34 18.74 -0.35
N VAL A 261 12.21 18.02 -0.41
CA VAL A 261 10.99 18.36 0.32
C VAL A 261 10.42 17.15 1.04
N VAL A 262 10.00 17.35 2.28
CA VAL A 262 9.21 16.38 3.05
C VAL A 262 7.87 17.01 3.42
N VAL A 263 6.77 16.33 3.11
CA VAL A 263 5.43 16.68 3.58
C VAL A 263 4.98 15.64 4.57
N THR A 264 4.68 16.08 5.80
CA THR A 264 4.29 15.20 6.90
C THR A 264 3.13 15.78 7.71
N ASP A 265 2.57 15.01 8.64
CA ASP A 265 1.51 15.46 9.54
C ASP A 265 2.03 15.81 10.94
N ALA A 266 1.15 16.43 11.74
CA ALA A 266 1.47 16.91 13.10
C ALA A 266 1.90 15.80 14.08
N SER A 267 1.75 14.51 13.77
CA SER A 267 2.22 13.41 14.60
C SER A 267 3.72 13.10 14.41
N ALA A 268 4.39 13.74 13.43
CA ALA A 268 5.82 13.58 13.24
C ALA A 268 6.61 14.08 14.45
N PRO A 269 7.66 13.35 14.91
CA PRO A 269 8.47 13.78 16.04
C PRO A 269 9.17 15.11 15.73
N LYS A 270 8.98 16.12 16.60
CA LYS A 270 9.54 17.46 16.40
C LYS A 270 11.06 17.46 16.22
N GLU A 271 11.77 16.63 16.99
CA GLU A 271 13.22 16.50 16.87
C GLU A 271 13.64 16.01 15.48
N SER A 272 12.92 15.02 14.94
CA SER A 272 13.20 14.50 13.59
C SER A 272 12.92 15.55 12.50
N VAL A 273 11.85 16.33 12.65
CA VAL A 273 11.52 17.43 11.74
C VAL A 273 12.63 18.48 11.74
N GLU A 274 13.10 18.90 12.93
CA GLU A 274 14.18 19.88 13.04
C GLU A 274 15.52 19.35 12.50
N LYS A 275 15.83 18.07 12.70
CA LYS A 275 17.01 17.44 12.10
C LYS A 275 16.97 17.49 10.56
N LEU A 276 15.84 17.18 9.95
CA LEU A 276 15.68 17.28 8.49
C LEU A 276 15.89 18.73 8.01
N ARG A 277 15.30 19.70 8.70
CA ARG A 277 15.48 21.15 8.39
C ARG A 277 16.92 21.61 8.49
N THR A 278 17.66 21.15 9.51
CA THR A 278 19.09 21.51 9.68
C THR A 278 19.97 20.92 8.58
N ARG A 279 19.51 19.87 7.89
CA ARG A 279 20.16 19.30 6.70
C ARG A 279 19.76 19.98 5.39
N GLY A 280 18.99 21.05 5.46
CA GLY A 280 18.57 21.83 4.28
C GLY A 280 17.31 21.34 3.61
N ILE A 281 16.62 20.32 4.14
CA ILE A 281 15.38 19.81 3.60
C ILE A 281 14.21 20.73 3.98
N GLN A 282 13.37 21.05 3.01
CA GLN A 282 12.17 21.82 3.26
C GLN A 282 11.08 20.91 3.84
N VAL A 283 10.69 21.11 5.12
CA VAL A 283 9.72 20.26 5.81
C VAL A 283 8.43 21.02 6.10
N TYR A 284 7.35 20.54 5.51
CA TYR A 284 5.98 20.99 5.77
C TYR A 284 5.28 20.03 6.72
N VAL A 285 4.69 20.57 7.79
CA VAL A 285 3.90 19.81 8.78
C VAL A 285 2.45 20.28 8.69
N VAL A 286 1.52 19.38 8.33
CA VAL A 286 0.12 19.68 8.02
C VAL A 286 -0.89 18.97 8.92
#